data_e20dee882fb0dad29d1493ee55b04203
#
_entry.id   e20dee882fb0dad29d1493ee55b04203
#
_cell.length_a   1.000
_cell.length_b   1.000
_cell.length_c   1.000
_cell.angle_alpha   90.00
_cell.angle_beta   90.00
_cell.angle_gamma   90.00
#
_symmetry.space_group_name_H-M   'P 1'
#
loop_
_entity.id
_entity.type
_entity.pdbx_description
1 polymer ?
#
loop_
_entity_poly.entity_id
_entity_poly.type
_entity_poly.pdbx_seq_one_letter_code
_entity_poly.pdbx_strand_id
1 'polypeptide(L)'
;AVQAALDLVAPSAGLVANLELPKVAAHGDFAITAAMQLAKPLGKNPRAVGEDLMLALKVQPAVLQWVSDVDMAGPGFINLRLSPAAKQQVVGEVLAAGVGFGTQLSPSGGMHKLLVEFVSANPTGPLHVGHGRQAALGDAICNLFASQGWNVWREFYYNDAGVQINTLANATQARGKGIKPGDTHWPEPAYNGDYIADIAADFLAKKTVSADDRSYTASGDIDDLD
;
A
#
# COMPACT_ATOMS: atom_id res chain seq x y z
N ALA A 1 4.94 25.77 16.28
CA ALA A 1 5.31 25.95 17.70
C ALA A 1 6.72 25.44 17.97
N VAL A 2 7.01 24.16 17.72
CA VAL A 2 8.35 23.58 18.02
C VAL A 2 9.44 24.28 17.20
N GLN A 3 9.25 24.47 15.90
CA GLN A 3 10.20 25.22 15.07
C GLN A 3 10.41 26.64 15.60
N ALA A 4 9.34 27.35 15.95
CA ALA A 4 9.46 28.71 16.49
C ALA A 4 10.23 28.74 17.82
N ALA A 5 10.10 27.74 18.67
CA ALA A 5 10.90 27.63 19.89
C ALA A 5 12.38 27.34 19.60
N LEU A 6 12.66 26.51 18.59
CA LEU A 6 14.04 26.25 18.12
C LEU A 6 14.68 27.50 17.55
N ASP A 7 13.97 28.26 16.74
CA ASP A 7 14.46 29.50 16.14
C ASP A 7 14.73 30.60 17.17
N LEU A 8 14.00 30.60 18.30
CA LEU A 8 14.27 31.47 19.42
C LEU A 8 15.54 31.12 20.20
N VAL A 9 15.75 29.81 20.41
CA VAL A 9 16.91 29.34 21.24
C VAL A 9 18.19 29.24 20.40
N ALA A 10 18.08 28.90 19.13
CA ALA A 10 19.23 28.68 18.26
C ALA A 10 18.93 29.14 16.81
N PRO A 11 18.76 30.44 16.56
CA PRO A 11 18.33 30.98 15.27
C PRO A 11 19.27 30.68 14.11
N SER A 12 20.55 30.44 14.40
CA SER A 12 21.56 30.15 13.36
C SER A 12 21.85 28.67 13.15
N ALA A 13 21.17 27.77 13.86
CA ALA A 13 21.49 26.35 13.83
C ALA A 13 20.92 25.62 12.62
N GLY A 14 19.91 26.17 11.91
CA GLY A 14 19.26 25.57 10.76
C GLY A 14 18.61 24.22 11.06
N LEU A 15 18.33 23.90 12.34
CA LEU A 15 17.75 22.63 12.73
C LEU A 15 16.24 22.63 12.46
N VAL A 16 15.78 21.63 11.74
CA VAL A 16 14.35 21.41 11.49
C VAL A 16 13.74 20.68 12.67
N ALA A 17 12.58 21.19 13.14
CA ALA A 17 11.83 20.59 14.23
C ALA A 17 11.39 19.16 13.87
N ASN A 18 11.71 18.22 14.74
CA ASN A 18 11.25 16.84 14.63
C ASN A 18 10.53 16.43 15.92
N LEU A 19 9.37 15.81 15.75
CA LEU A 19 8.57 15.20 16.82
C LEU A 19 8.64 13.69 16.67
N GLU A 20 9.10 13.02 17.72
CA GLU A 20 9.20 11.57 17.76
C GLU A 20 8.14 10.98 18.69
N LEU A 21 7.71 9.76 18.40
CA LEU A 21 6.87 9.02 19.34
C LEU A 21 7.75 8.44 20.45
N PRO A 22 7.46 8.72 21.74
CA PRO A 22 8.21 8.13 22.84
C PRO A 22 8.11 6.61 22.82
N LYS A 23 9.20 5.92 23.11
CA LYS A 23 9.20 4.45 23.22
C LYS A 23 8.32 3.92 24.36
N VAL A 24 8.07 4.73 25.36
CA VAL A 24 7.26 4.40 26.55
C VAL A 24 6.13 5.40 26.65
N ALA A 25 4.89 4.92 26.64
CA ALA A 25 3.69 5.77 26.69
C ALA A 25 3.61 6.69 27.92
N ALA A 26 4.26 6.32 29.02
CA ALA A 26 4.33 7.15 30.23
C ALA A 26 5.06 8.49 29.97
N HIS A 27 5.92 8.58 28.95
CA HIS A 27 6.65 9.79 28.60
C HIS A 27 5.83 10.80 27.78
N GLY A 28 4.55 10.57 27.57
CA GLY A 28 3.66 11.48 26.83
C GLY A 28 3.35 11.02 25.40
N ASP A 29 2.86 11.97 24.60
CA ASP A 29 2.41 11.70 23.24
C ASP A 29 3.51 11.97 22.21
N PHE A 30 4.41 12.94 22.48
CA PHE A 30 5.55 13.27 21.63
C PHE A 30 6.80 13.57 22.44
N ALA A 31 7.95 13.35 21.82
CA ALA A 31 9.26 13.71 22.36
C ALA A 31 10.05 14.58 21.36
N ILE A 32 10.82 15.53 21.88
CA ILE A 32 11.73 16.38 21.12
C ILE A 32 13.14 16.07 21.57
N THR A 33 14.02 15.76 20.61
CA THR A 33 15.43 15.39 20.84
C THR A 33 16.41 16.52 20.49
N ALA A 34 15.90 17.67 20.06
CA ALA A 34 16.68 18.80 19.54
C ALA A 34 17.73 19.35 20.52
N ALA A 35 17.46 19.29 21.81
CA ALA A 35 18.43 19.78 22.82
C ALA A 35 19.79 19.07 22.74
N MET A 36 19.78 17.76 22.47
CA MET A 36 21.02 16.98 22.33
C MET A 36 21.77 17.34 21.04
N GLN A 37 21.05 17.66 19.95
CA GLN A 37 21.64 18.06 18.67
C GLN A 37 22.21 19.46 18.73
N LEU A 38 21.56 20.38 19.48
CA LEU A 38 21.98 21.78 19.65
C LEU A 38 23.08 22.00 20.72
N ALA A 39 23.28 21.04 21.61
CA ALA A 39 24.24 21.15 22.70
C ALA A 39 25.66 21.47 22.20
N LYS A 40 26.14 20.73 21.21
CA LYS A 40 27.49 20.92 20.64
C LYS A 40 27.61 22.24 19.87
N PRO A 41 26.70 22.61 18.95
CA PRO A 41 26.72 23.90 18.26
C PRO A 41 26.68 25.11 19.21
N LEU A 42 25.89 25.00 20.30
CA LEU A 42 25.76 26.10 21.28
C LEU A 42 26.84 26.09 22.37
N GLY A 43 27.69 25.07 22.40
CA GLY A 43 28.70 24.93 23.46
C GLY A 43 28.11 24.78 24.87
N LYS A 44 26.86 24.28 24.97
CA LYS A 44 26.12 24.15 26.22
C LYS A 44 25.88 22.68 26.58
N ASN A 45 25.59 22.42 27.85
CA ASN A 45 25.11 21.10 28.28
C ASN A 45 23.72 20.82 27.64
N PRO A 46 23.45 19.60 27.11
CA PRO A 46 22.17 19.27 26.53
C PRO A 46 20.96 19.55 27.44
N ARG A 47 21.11 19.34 28.75
CA ARG A 47 20.04 19.61 29.71
C ARG A 47 19.73 21.11 29.82
N ALA A 48 20.77 21.96 29.82
CA ALA A 48 20.59 23.41 29.84
C ALA A 48 19.89 23.91 28.54
N VAL A 49 20.27 23.36 27.40
CA VAL A 49 19.59 23.66 26.14
C VAL A 49 18.13 23.17 26.17
N GLY A 50 17.87 22.02 26.81
CA GLY A 50 16.52 21.49 27.01
C GLY A 50 15.67 22.41 27.89
N GLU A 51 16.24 23.01 28.93
CA GLU A 51 15.58 24.00 29.79
C GLU A 51 15.22 25.26 29.01
N ASP A 52 16.16 25.81 28.23
CA ASP A 52 15.92 26.96 27.35
C ASP A 52 14.78 26.66 26.33
N LEU A 53 14.82 25.50 25.70
CA LEU A 53 13.76 25.08 24.74
C LEU A 53 12.42 24.87 25.41
N MET A 54 12.39 24.27 26.59
CA MET A 54 11.16 24.06 27.35
C MET A 54 10.49 25.39 27.72
N LEU A 55 11.26 26.38 28.12
CA LEU A 55 10.79 27.74 28.42
C LEU A 55 10.21 28.38 27.14
N ALA A 56 10.94 28.28 26.02
CA ALA A 56 10.51 28.80 24.73
C ALA A 56 9.25 28.10 24.19
N LEU A 57 9.09 26.80 24.47
CA LEU A 57 7.86 26.03 24.09
C LEU A 57 6.66 26.46 24.92
N LYS A 58 6.80 26.65 26.23
CA LYS A 58 5.70 26.97 27.13
C LYS A 58 5.03 28.31 26.84
N VAL A 59 5.66 29.19 26.08
CA VAL A 59 5.07 30.49 25.68
C VAL A 59 4.44 30.42 24.27
N GLN A 60 4.59 29.31 23.56
CA GLN A 60 4.00 29.21 22.22
C GLN A 60 2.47 29.03 22.29
N PRO A 61 1.71 29.80 21.50
CA PRO A 61 0.24 29.75 21.54
C PRO A 61 -0.33 28.34 21.31
N ALA A 62 0.22 27.60 20.35
CA ALA A 62 -0.25 26.25 20.07
C ALA A 62 0.11 25.25 21.20
N VAL A 63 1.21 25.46 21.92
CA VAL A 63 1.54 24.64 23.11
C VAL A 63 0.55 24.94 24.23
N LEU A 64 0.28 26.21 24.50
CA LEU A 64 -0.71 26.62 25.50
C LEU A 64 -2.13 26.09 25.21
N GLN A 65 -2.47 25.97 23.95
CA GLN A 65 -3.79 25.51 23.50
C GLN A 65 -3.93 23.97 23.53
N TRP A 66 -2.91 23.25 23.09
CA TRP A 66 -3.02 21.84 22.76
C TRP A 66 -2.24 20.89 23.66
N VAL A 67 -1.29 21.40 24.45
CA VAL A 67 -0.41 20.60 25.30
C VAL A 67 -0.79 20.80 26.77
N SER A 68 -1.10 19.73 27.46
CA SER A 68 -1.43 19.77 28.89
C SER A 68 -0.19 19.76 29.80
N ASP A 69 0.90 19.19 29.31
CA ASP A 69 2.14 19.11 30.08
C ASP A 69 3.37 19.07 29.17
N VAL A 70 4.45 19.73 29.63
CA VAL A 70 5.76 19.75 29.00
C VAL A 70 6.78 19.40 30.08
N ASP A 71 7.35 18.21 29.98
CA ASP A 71 8.30 17.66 30.95
C ASP A 71 9.67 17.37 30.29
N MET A 72 10.71 17.37 31.07
CA MET A 72 12.06 17.06 30.61
C MET A 72 12.58 15.79 31.26
N ALA A 73 13.02 14.83 30.46
CA ALA A 73 13.59 13.58 30.91
C ALA A 73 15.06 13.41 30.48
N GLY A 74 15.81 12.72 31.28
CA GLY A 74 17.20 12.35 30.99
C GLY A 74 18.11 13.54 30.62
N PRO A 75 18.95 13.39 29.58
CA PRO A 75 19.95 14.39 29.21
C PRO A 75 19.41 15.57 28.39
N GLY A 76 18.08 15.70 28.18
CA GLY A 76 17.49 16.80 27.41
C GLY A 76 16.38 16.37 26.47
N PHE A 77 15.72 15.22 26.71
CA PHE A 77 14.48 14.87 26.06
C PHE A 77 13.35 15.75 26.59
N ILE A 78 12.62 16.42 25.71
CA ILE A 78 11.43 17.18 26.09
C ILE A 78 10.22 16.39 25.65
N ASN A 79 9.41 15.98 26.61
CA ASN A 79 8.20 15.22 26.40
C ASN A 79 6.99 16.15 26.39
N LEU A 80 6.09 15.92 25.46
CA LEU A 80 4.84 16.67 25.32
C LEU A 80 3.66 15.73 25.57
N ARG A 81 2.74 16.14 26.41
CA ARG A 81 1.46 15.46 26.64
C ARG A 81 0.35 16.31 26.07
N LEU A 82 -0.38 15.77 25.11
CA LEU A 82 -1.54 16.48 24.54
C LEU A 82 -2.69 16.59 25.51
N SER A 83 -3.42 17.69 25.45
CA SER A 83 -4.67 17.86 26.18
C SER A 83 -5.75 16.90 25.66
N PRO A 84 -6.74 16.51 26.47
CA PRO A 84 -7.89 15.77 25.97
C PRO A 84 -8.60 16.48 24.81
N ALA A 85 -8.69 17.80 24.86
CA ALA A 85 -9.29 18.59 23.78
C ALA A 85 -8.53 18.45 22.45
N ALA A 86 -7.18 18.44 22.49
CA ALA A 86 -6.35 18.21 21.29
C ALA A 86 -6.63 16.84 20.67
N LYS A 87 -6.77 15.80 21.50
CA LYS A 87 -7.07 14.44 21.04
C LYS A 87 -8.47 14.30 20.47
N GLN A 88 -9.42 15.03 21.03
CA GLN A 88 -10.82 15.00 20.58
C GLN A 88 -11.05 15.81 19.30
N GLN A 89 -10.24 16.83 19.04
CA GLN A 89 -10.39 17.69 17.86
C GLN A 89 -10.34 16.89 16.56
N VAL A 90 -9.49 15.86 16.49
CA VAL A 90 -9.37 15.02 15.28
C VAL A 90 -10.72 14.39 14.87
N VAL A 91 -11.60 14.12 15.83
CA VAL A 91 -12.95 13.59 15.54
C VAL A 91 -13.76 14.61 14.73
N GLY A 92 -13.71 15.89 15.12
CA GLY A 92 -14.36 16.97 14.37
C GLY A 92 -13.77 17.13 12.97
N GLU A 93 -12.46 17.04 12.84
CA GLU A 93 -11.76 17.12 11.54
C GLU A 93 -12.14 15.94 10.63
N VAL A 94 -12.18 14.72 11.19
CA VAL A 94 -12.62 13.51 10.45
C VAL A 94 -14.05 13.66 9.95
N LEU A 95 -14.95 14.11 10.82
CA LEU A 95 -16.36 14.30 10.47
C LEU A 95 -16.54 15.40 9.40
N ALA A 96 -15.80 16.48 9.50
CA ALA A 96 -15.86 17.59 8.54
C ALA A 96 -15.27 17.19 7.16
N ALA A 97 -14.17 16.45 7.14
CA ALA A 97 -13.53 15.99 5.91
C ALA A 97 -14.26 14.81 5.27
N GLY A 98 -15.02 14.04 6.05
CA GLY A 98 -15.75 12.86 5.56
C GLY A 98 -14.84 11.86 4.85
N VAL A 99 -15.26 11.40 3.67
CA VAL A 99 -14.50 10.42 2.86
C VAL A 99 -13.16 10.97 2.35
N GLY A 100 -12.94 12.26 2.41
CA GLY A 100 -11.68 12.91 2.04
C GLY A 100 -10.62 12.90 3.15
N PHE A 101 -10.98 12.48 4.38
CA PHE A 101 -10.00 12.46 5.47
C PHE A 101 -8.86 11.48 5.17
N GLY A 102 -7.61 11.95 5.38
CA GLY A 102 -6.41 11.16 5.11
C GLY A 102 -5.99 11.12 3.65
N THR A 103 -6.76 11.72 2.72
CA THR A 103 -6.34 11.84 1.33
C THR A 103 -5.50 13.10 1.14
N GLN A 104 -4.50 13.01 0.26
CA GLN A 104 -3.69 14.15 -0.16
C GLN A 104 -4.01 14.49 -1.61
N LEU A 105 -4.24 15.76 -1.87
CA LEU A 105 -4.23 16.27 -3.24
C LEU A 105 -2.78 16.19 -3.77
N SER A 106 -2.63 16.02 -5.06
CA SER A 106 -1.34 15.90 -5.75
C SER A 106 -0.28 16.83 -5.15
N PRO A 107 0.92 16.31 -4.86
CA PRO A 107 2.01 17.16 -4.34
C PRO A 107 2.30 18.33 -5.29
N SER A 108 2.74 19.44 -4.73
CA SER A 108 3.09 20.67 -5.46
C SER A 108 4.25 20.55 -6.47
N GLY A 109 4.76 19.35 -6.70
CA GLY A 109 5.86 19.03 -7.64
C GLY A 109 5.46 18.28 -8.91
N GLY A 110 4.17 18.08 -9.16
CA GLY A 110 3.67 17.32 -10.32
C GLY A 110 3.02 16.00 -9.93
N MET A 111 2.25 15.44 -10.86
CA MET A 111 1.52 14.19 -10.64
C MET A 111 2.46 13.00 -10.77
N HIS A 112 2.73 12.32 -9.66
CA HIS A 112 3.44 11.04 -9.68
C HIS A 112 2.57 9.98 -10.38
N LYS A 113 3.19 9.17 -11.22
CA LYS A 113 2.53 8.07 -11.94
C LYS A 113 3.04 6.74 -11.39
N LEU A 114 2.12 5.80 -11.21
CA LEU A 114 2.41 4.46 -10.77
C LEU A 114 1.61 3.47 -11.61
N LEU A 115 2.27 2.46 -12.14
CA LEU A 115 1.63 1.30 -12.74
C LEU A 115 1.86 0.12 -11.80
N VAL A 116 0.80 -0.59 -11.46
CA VAL A 116 0.84 -1.79 -10.62
C VAL A 116 0.25 -2.95 -11.41
N GLU A 117 1.11 -3.89 -11.76
CA GLU A 117 0.69 -5.17 -12.31
C GLU A 117 0.43 -6.16 -11.19
N PHE A 118 -0.74 -6.79 -11.20
CA PHE A 118 -1.10 -7.79 -10.19
C PHE A 118 -2.12 -8.80 -10.72
N VAL A 119 -2.18 -9.93 -10.04
CA VAL A 119 -2.86 -11.16 -10.46
C VAL A 119 -2.16 -11.82 -11.65
N SER A 120 -2.21 -11.26 -12.86
CA SER A 120 -1.57 -11.72 -14.12
C SER A 120 -1.50 -13.25 -14.24
N ALA A 121 -2.64 -13.91 -13.95
CA ALA A 121 -2.72 -15.36 -13.94
C ALA A 121 -2.69 -15.91 -15.36
N ASN A 122 -1.87 -16.94 -15.60
CA ASN A 122 -1.89 -17.64 -16.86
C ASN A 122 -3.27 -18.33 -17.05
N PRO A 123 -3.84 -18.30 -18.25
CA PRO A 123 -5.18 -18.82 -18.52
C PRO A 123 -5.17 -20.35 -18.68
N THR A 124 -4.70 -21.05 -17.65
CA THR A 124 -4.51 -22.51 -17.66
C THR A 124 -5.47 -23.27 -16.75
N GLY A 125 -6.35 -22.54 -16.07
CA GLY A 125 -7.35 -23.12 -15.18
C GLY A 125 -8.06 -22.08 -14.33
N PRO A 126 -8.98 -22.50 -13.46
CA PRO A 126 -9.71 -21.62 -12.56
C PRO A 126 -8.80 -20.85 -11.62
N LEU A 127 -9.20 -19.62 -11.29
CA LEU A 127 -8.52 -18.83 -10.28
C LEU A 127 -8.63 -19.50 -8.91
N HIS A 128 -7.59 -19.40 -8.10
CA HIS A 128 -7.54 -19.94 -6.74
C HIS A 128 -7.23 -18.86 -5.71
N VAL A 129 -7.24 -19.21 -4.42
CA VAL A 129 -7.05 -18.29 -3.30
C VAL A 129 -5.76 -17.46 -3.40
N GLY A 130 -4.71 -18.01 -4.01
CA GLY A 130 -3.46 -17.28 -4.26
C GLY A 130 -3.67 -16.08 -5.18
N HIS A 131 -4.46 -16.22 -6.24
CA HIS A 131 -4.83 -15.10 -7.14
C HIS A 131 -5.72 -14.09 -6.41
N GLY A 132 -6.69 -14.55 -5.60
CA GLY A 132 -7.51 -13.68 -4.76
C GLY A 132 -6.69 -12.85 -3.77
N ARG A 133 -5.66 -13.45 -3.17
CA ARG A 133 -4.71 -12.72 -2.29
C ARG A 133 -3.95 -11.64 -3.06
N GLN A 134 -3.45 -11.96 -4.25
CA GLN A 134 -2.75 -10.97 -5.09
C GLN A 134 -3.68 -9.83 -5.50
N ALA A 135 -4.94 -10.14 -5.86
CA ALA A 135 -5.94 -9.14 -6.20
C ALA A 135 -6.19 -8.17 -5.03
N ALA A 136 -6.44 -8.70 -3.84
CA ALA A 136 -6.68 -7.88 -2.65
C ALA A 136 -5.48 -7.01 -2.28
N LEU A 137 -4.25 -7.57 -2.34
CA LEU A 137 -3.03 -6.83 -2.05
C LEU A 137 -2.76 -5.74 -3.09
N GLY A 138 -2.85 -6.09 -4.38
CA GLY A 138 -2.61 -5.15 -5.48
C GLY A 138 -3.60 -3.98 -5.46
N ASP A 139 -4.89 -4.28 -5.28
CA ASP A 139 -5.90 -3.23 -5.18
C ASP A 139 -5.72 -2.34 -3.95
N ALA A 140 -5.39 -2.91 -2.79
CA ALA A 140 -5.11 -2.14 -1.58
C ALA A 140 -3.90 -1.20 -1.77
N ILE A 141 -2.82 -1.66 -2.39
CA ILE A 141 -1.64 -0.84 -2.72
C ILE A 141 -2.05 0.31 -3.67
N CYS A 142 -2.81 0.01 -4.72
CA CYS A 142 -3.30 1.03 -5.65
C CYS A 142 -4.13 2.10 -4.94
N ASN A 143 -5.03 1.69 -4.06
CA ASN A 143 -5.89 2.60 -3.31
C ASN A 143 -5.09 3.48 -2.35
N LEU A 144 -4.08 2.94 -1.67
CA LEU A 144 -3.18 3.71 -0.80
C LEU A 144 -2.41 4.78 -1.58
N PHE A 145 -1.81 4.44 -2.72
CA PHE A 145 -1.11 5.43 -3.54
C PHE A 145 -2.07 6.47 -4.13
N ALA A 146 -3.24 6.05 -4.60
CA ALA A 146 -4.25 6.95 -5.11
C ALA A 146 -4.72 7.95 -4.04
N SER A 147 -4.90 7.50 -2.78
CA SER A 147 -5.25 8.37 -1.66
C SER A 147 -4.17 9.42 -1.33
N GLN A 148 -2.94 9.18 -1.77
CA GLN A 148 -1.82 10.10 -1.60
C GLN A 148 -1.57 10.96 -2.86
N GLY A 149 -2.54 11.06 -3.75
CA GLY A 149 -2.50 11.94 -4.93
C GLY A 149 -1.68 11.40 -6.10
N TRP A 150 -1.36 10.11 -6.11
CA TRP A 150 -0.70 9.47 -7.24
C TRP A 150 -1.71 9.12 -8.34
N ASN A 151 -1.32 9.26 -9.60
CA ASN A 151 -2.07 8.71 -10.73
C ASN A 151 -1.70 7.23 -10.89
N VAL A 152 -2.61 6.35 -10.54
CA VAL A 152 -2.35 4.90 -10.44
C VAL A 152 -3.08 4.16 -11.56
N TRP A 153 -2.32 3.40 -12.33
CA TRP A 153 -2.84 2.45 -13.29
C TRP A 153 -2.71 1.02 -12.78
N ARG A 154 -3.80 0.26 -12.94
CA ARG A 154 -3.87 -1.17 -12.65
C ARG A 154 -3.69 -1.94 -13.94
N GLU A 155 -2.80 -2.91 -13.94
CA GLU A 155 -2.49 -3.71 -15.11
C GLU A 155 -2.67 -5.19 -14.81
N PHE A 156 -3.25 -5.89 -15.77
CA PHE A 156 -3.31 -7.34 -15.82
C PHE A 156 -2.64 -7.78 -17.12
N TYR A 157 -1.57 -8.57 -17.02
CA TYR A 157 -0.86 -9.09 -18.18
C TYR A 157 -1.50 -10.40 -18.65
N TYR A 158 -2.01 -10.39 -19.87
CA TYR A 158 -2.51 -11.59 -20.52
C TYR A 158 -1.36 -12.37 -21.14
N ASN A 159 -1.09 -13.57 -20.62
CA ASN A 159 -0.11 -14.48 -21.18
C ASN A 159 -0.80 -15.62 -21.90
N ASP A 160 -1.31 -15.34 -23.10
CA ASP A 160 -2.13 -16.23 -23.93
C ASP A 160 -1.32 -16.98 -24.99
N ALA A 161 -0.02 -17.15 -24.79
CA ALA A 161 0.89 -17.82 -25.72
C ALA A 161 1.90 -18.72 -25.00
N GLY A 162 2.57 -19.55 -25.76
CA GLY A 162 3.71 -20.34 -25.29
C GLY A 162 3.34 -21.73 -24.76
N VAL A 163 4.29 -22.36 -24.05
CA VAL A 163 4.21 -23.78 -23.66
C VAL A 163 2.97 -24.13 -22.86
N GLN A 164 2.53 -23.26 -21.96
CA GLN A 164 1.38 -23.53 -21.11
C GLN A 164 0.06 -23.56 -21.90
N ILE A 165 -0.07 -22.68 -22.87
CA ILE A 165 -1.25 -22.66 -23.75
C ILE A 165 -1.25 -23.91 -24.65
N ASN A 166 -0.12 -24.28 -25.21
CA ASN A 166 -0.03 -25.53 -25.98
C ASN A 166 -0.35 -26.75 -25.12
N THR A 167 0.08 -26.76 -23.86
CA THR A 167 -0.26 -27.85 -22.93
C THR A 167 -1.76 -27.90 -22.65
N LEU A 168 -2.41 -26.74 -22.51
CA LEU A 168 -3.86 -26.64 -22.33
C LEU A 168 -4.61 -27.16 -23.57
N ALA A 169 -4.18 -26.71 -24.76
CA ALA A 169 -4.78 -27.13 -26.04
C ALA A 169 -4.67 -28.66 -26.23
N ASN A 170 -3.50 -29.24 -26.02
CA ASN A 170 -3.27 -30.68 -26.10
C ASN A 170 -4.14 -31.47 -25.11
N ALA A 171 -4.26 -31.00 -23.87
CA ALA A 171 -5.11 -31.64 -22.88
C ALA A 171 -6.60 -31.56 -23.25
N THR A 172 -7.04 -30.41 -23.79
CA THR A 172 -8.40 -30.19 -24.26
C THR A 172 -8.71 -31.08 -25.46
N GLN A 173 -7.80 -31.18 -26.42
CA GLN A 173 -7.96 -32.08 -27.59
C GLN A 173 -8.07 -33.54 -27.14
N ALA A 174 -7.20 -34.00 -26.22
CA ALA A 174 -7.26 -35.35 -25.69
C ALA A 174 -8.61 -35.65 -25.04
N ARG A 175 -9.13 -34.72 -24.24
CA ARG A 175 -10.48 -34.82 -23.63
C ARG A 175 -11.56 -34.86 -24.68
N GLY A 176 -11.51 -34.03 -25.70
CA GLY A 176 -12.47 -34.03 -26.82
C GLY A 176 -12.47 -35.35 -27.60
N LYS A 177 -11.34 -36.04 -27.70
CA LYS A 177 -11.20 -37.39 -28.27
C LYS A 177 -11.59 -38.50 -27.29
N GLY A 178 -12.07 -38.17 -26.10
CA GLY A 178 -12.51 -39.13 -25.08
C GLY A 178 -11.40 -39.73 -24.20
N ILE A 179 -10.16 -39.30 -24.38
CA ILE A 179 -8.99 -39.73 -23.57
C ILE A 179 -9.05 -39.06 -22.20
N LYS A 180 -8.73 -39.79 -21.15
CA LYS A 180 -8.78 -39.31 -19.77
C LYS A 180 -7.39 -39.31 -19.12
N PRO A 181 -7.17 -38.49 -18.08
CA PRO A 181 -5.96 -38.57 -17.28
C PRO A 181 -5.73 -40.01 -16.77
N GLY A 182 -4.51 -40.51 -16.99
CA GLY A 182 -4.13 -41.88 -16.65
C GLY A 182 -4.28 -42.91 -17.79
N ASP A 183 -4.93 -42.55 -18.89
CA ASP A 183 -4.97 -43.41 -20.09
C ASP A 183 -3.58 -43.39 -20.79
N THR A 184 -3.29 -44.48 -21.53
CA THR A 184 -1.98 -44.66 -22.19
C THR A 184 -1.64 -43.55 -23.20
N HIS A 185 -2.66 -42.92 -23.79
CA HIS A 185 -2.49 -41.85 -24.79
C HIS A 185 -2.74 -40.44 -24.21
N TRP A 186 -2.82 -40.31 -22.90
CA TRP A 186 -2.91 -39.01 -22.29
C TRP A 186 -1.59 -38.23 -22.46
N PRO A 187 -1.64 -36.95 -22.91
CA PRO A 187 -0.41 -36.19 -23.14
C PRO A 187 0.36 -35.93 -21.82
N GLU A 188 1.68 -35.86 -21.90
CA GLU A 188 2.55 -35.42 -20.81
C GLU A 188 3.57 -34.40 -21.35
N PRO A 189 3.61 -33.18 -20.75
CA PRO A 189 2.77 -32.67 -19.65
C PRO A 189 1.34 -32.34 -20.05
N ALA A 190 0.39 -32.40 -19.12
CA ALA A 190 -1.00 -32.02 -19.34
C ALA A 190 -1.65 -31.45 -18.06
N TYR A 191 -2.73 -30.69 -18.25
CA TYR A 191 -3.60 -30.26 -17.15
C TYR A 191 -4.69 -31.32 -16.93
N ASN A 192 -4.80 -31.82 -15.70
CA ASN A 192 -5.62 -32.99 -15.37
C ASN A 192 -6.98 -32.66 -14.72
N GLY A 193 -7.30 -31.37 -14.54
CA GLY A 193 -8.53 -30.95 -13.88
C GLY A 193 -9.79 -31.24 -14.70
N ASP A 194 -10.92 -31.41 -14.01
CA ASP A 194 -12.21 -31.71 -14.66
C ASP A 194 -12.68 -30.55 -15.57
N TYR A 195 -12.27 -29.32 -15.29
CA TYR A 195 -12.55 -28.15 -16.14
C TYR A 195 -12.06 -28.32 -17.58
N ILE A 196 -11.04 -29.16 -17.83
CA ILE A 196 -10.58 -29.47 -19.20
C ILE A 196 -11.66 -30.23 -19.99
N ALA A 197 -12.43 -31.10 -19.31
CA ALA A 197 -13.56 -31.78 -19.96
C ALA A 197 -14.69 -30.80 -20.31
N ASP A 198 -14.96 -29.85 -19.44
CA ASP A 198 -15.96 -28.79 -19.69
C ASP A 198 -15.56 -27.90 -20.85
N ILE A 199 -14.28 -27.49 -20.93
CA ILE A 199 -13.74 -26.73 -22.06
C ILE A 199 -13.88 -27.54 -23.38
N ALA A 200 -13.52 -28.82 -23.37
CA ALA A 200 -13.62 -29.67 -24.53
C ALA A 200 -15.10 -29.85 -25.01
N ALA A 201 -16.02 -30.00 -24.06
CA ALA A 201 -17.46 -30.08 -24.36
C ALA A 201 -18.00 -28.77 -24.96
N ASP A 202 -17.62 -27.63 -24.41
CA ASP A 202 -17.99 -26.30 -24.92
C ASP A 202 -17.42 -26.05 -26.32
N PHE A 203 -16.16 -26.47 -26.55
CA PHE A 203 -15.53 -26.38 -27.87
C PHE A 203 -16.29 -27.23 -28.94
N LEU A 204 -16.55 -28.48 -28.63
CA LEU A 204 -17.29 -29.37 -29.54
C LEU A 204 -18.71 -28.90 -29.79
N ALA A 205 -19.34 -28.25 -28.81
CA ALA A 205 -20.67 -27.66 -28.93
C ALA A 205 -20.67 -26.34 -29.73
N LYS A 206 -19.51 -25.87 -30.23
CA LYS A 206 -19.35 -24.60 -30.97
C LYS A 206 -19.82 -23.40 -30.15
N LYS A 207 -19.57 -23.42 -28.87
CA LYS A 207 -20.00 -22.35 -27.96
C LYS A 207 -19.24 -21.05 -28.23
N THR A 208 -19.97 -19.94 -28.20
CA THR A 208 -19.36 -18.61 -28.22
C THR A 208 -19.00 -18.21 -26.81
N VAL A 209 -17.74 -17.79 -26.57
CA VAL A 209 -17.27 -17.21 -25.35
C VAL A 209 -16.90 -15.75 -25.57
N SER A 210 -17.16 -14.91 -24.59
CA SER A 210 -16.85 -13.48 -24.64
C SER A 210 -15.91 -13.11 -23.50
N ALA A 211 -14.90 -12.31 -23.81
CA ALA A 211 -13.98 -11.72 -22.85
C ALA A 211 -13.76 -10.27 -23.23
N ASP A 212 -14.13 -9.36 -22.34
CA ASP A 212 -14.02 -7.90 -22.49
C ASP A 212 -14.52 -7.39 -23.84
N ASP A 213 -13.60 -7.14 -24.78
CA ASP A 213 -13.83 -6.53 -26.08
C ASP A 213 -13.97 -7.55 -27.22
N ARG A 214 -13.82 -8.85 -26.92
CA ARG A 214 -13.75 -9.92 -27.94
C ARG A 214 -14.73 -11.06 -27.66
N SER A 215 -15.22 -11.64 -28.75
CA SER A 215 -16.01 -12.88 -28.70
C SER A 215 -15.45 -13.90 -29.69
N TYR A 216 -15.30 -15.13 -29.23
CA TYR A 216 -14.80 -16.25 -30.02
C TYR A 216 -15.86 -17.35 -30.08
N THR A 217 -16.10 -17.87 -31.29
CA THR A 217 -16.93 -19.06 -31.48
C THR A 217 -16.02 -20.22 -31.88
N ALA A 218 -16.07 -21.29 -31.11
CA ALA A 218 -15.27 -22.48 -31.38
C ALA A 218 -15.62 -23.11 -32.73
N SER A 219 -14.61 -23.61 -33.46
CA SER A 219 -14.81 -24.33 -34.72
C SER A 219 -15.56 -25.63 -34.51
N GLY A 220 -15.38 -26.28 -33.36
CA GLY A 220 -15.89 -27.60 -33.02
C GLY A 220 -15.14 -28.74 -33.74
N ASP A 221 -14.06 -28.42 -34.45
CA ASP A 221 -13.15 -29.39 -35.05
C ASP A 221 -12.01 -29.69 -34.05
N ILE A 222 -12.08 -30.87 -33.44
CA ILE A 222 -11.15 -31.25 -32.38
C ILE A 222 -9.74 -31.52 -32.89
N ASP A 223 -9.54 -31.59 -34.19
CA ASP A 223 -8.21 -31.72 -34.80
C ASP A 223 -7.62 -30.34 -35.20
N ASP A 224 -8.42 -29.30 -35.14
CA ASP A 224 -8.01 -27.91 -35.30
C ASP A 224 -7.50 -27.36 -33.94
N LEU A 225 -6.21 -27.08 -33.85
CA LEU A 225 -5.53 -26.59 -32.62
C LEU A 225 -5.24 -25.10 -32.68
N ASP A 226 -5.60 -24.40 -33.78
CA ASP A 226 -5.37 -22.96 -33.95
C ASP A 226 -6.41 -22.08 -33.25
#